data_fc4373315ac473bd334360ffb8c09650
#
_entry.id   fc4373315ac473bd334360ffb8c09650
#
_cell.length_a   1.000
_cell.length_b   1.000
_cell.length_c   1.000
_cell.angle_alpha   90.00
_cell.angle_beta   90.00
_cell.angle_gamma   90.00
#
_symmetry.space_group_name_H-M   'P 1'
#
loop_
_entity.id
_entity.type
_entity.pdbx_description
1 polymer ?
#
loop_
_entity_poly.entity_id
_entity_poly.type
_entity_poly.pdbx_seq_one_letter_code
_entity_poly.pdbx_strand_id
1 'polypeptide(L)'
;MSESITLLGDGIEEFNPKNFTYFVKPTYYDMSNLKLEGLKKIAEIVQWGRKNPIKFCERFMGIEFLDYQKYVFMESWITPYVVWCMSRNSGKTTLGSPFLMAKTLLIPYFEGYILSGTGAQSIGMMKKIEAITKKEIASFTGLTDVFMNELVKSQANSNGFSHNPNSWTYKLYSGSSISTVNSNYTGSRGKRSRLNFYDEASYVLEDMYAATLPFVTQNSDFALGGKIDPSLLPPNFPNQIVFASSAGSVDDYFYKMYKEYALHSMAGDKRYACFDIDCDLVMNATYNGKVYPVPLLTQEKIDSEMKINPIKANREYRNKFDIDGGDQIIVKKSQILRNSVLRPPELTNVDGKSLYVLAWDLAAKKDNSILSVGKLIHS
;
A
#
# COMPACT_ATOMS: atom_id res chain seq x y z
N MET A 1 -34.05 6.49 16.53
CA MET A 1 -34.07 7.94 16.27
C MET A 1 -33.10 8.18 15.13
N SER A 2 -33.61 8.49 13.94
CA SER A 2 -32.80 8.83 12.78
C SER A 2 -32.24 10.24 13.03
N GLU A 3 -30.99 10.34 13.42
CA GLU A 3 -30.29 11.63 13.35
C GLU A 3 -30.28 12.04 11.88
N SER A 4 -31.04 13.07 11.56
CA SER A 4 -30.98 13.72 10.28
C SER A 4 -29.56 14.17 10.05
N ILE A 5 -28.94 13.66 8.97
CA ILE A 5 -27.65 14.12 8.51
C ILE A 5 -27.84 15.59 8.10
N THR A 6 -27.51 16.52 8.97
CA THR A 6 -27.32 17.88 8.56
C THR A 6 -25.99 17.94 7.84
N LEU A 7 -26.03 17.69 6.54
CA LEU A 7 -24.90 17.92 5.66
C LEU A 7 -24.77 19.43 5.57
N LEU A 8 -23.81 19.97 6.30
CA LEU A 8 -23.49 21.40 6.27
C LEU A 8 -23.04 21.74 4.86
N GLY A 9 -23.94 22.36 4.13
CA GLY A 9 -23.67 22.90 2.83
C GLY A 9 -22.80 24.14 2.91
N ASP A 10 -21.62 24.09 2.34
CA ASP A 10 -21.18 25.22 1.54
C ASP A 10 -21.85 25.00 0.20
N GLY A 11 -22.70 25.95 -0.24
CA GLY A 11 -23.66 25.78 -1.30
C GLY A 11 -23.08 25.07 -2.54
N ILE A 12 -23.78 24.04 -2.98
CA ILE A 12 -23.57 23.48 -4.31
C ILE A 12 -24.17 24.52 -5.27
N GLU A 13 -23.30 25.40 -5.74
CA GLU A 13 -23.65 26.28 -6.84
C GLU A 13 -23.88 25.41 -8.07
N GLU A 14 -25.07 25.25 -8.51
CA GLU A 14 -25.53 24.49 -9.68
C GLU A 14 -25.12 23.01 -9.75
N PHE A 15 -26.04 22.16 -9.39
CA PHE A 15 -25.97 20.74 -9.60
C PHE A 15 -26.01 20.42 -11.11
N ASN A 16 -24.88 19.99 -11.68
CA ASN A 16 -24.83 19.43 -13.01
C ASN A 16 -24.83 17.89 -12.92
N PRO A 17 -25.91 17.21 -13.37
CA PRO A 17 -26.00 15.75 -13.28
C PRO A 17 -24.90 15.01 -14.05
N LYS A 18 -24.29 15.64 -15.07
CA LYS A 18 -23.18 15.04 -15.82
C LYS A 18 -21.91 14.82 -15.00
N ASN A 19 -21.77 15.52 -13.88
CA ASN A 19 -20.59 15.45 -13.02
C ASN A 19 -20.74 14.50 -11.83
N PHE A 20 -21.93 13.93 -11.62
CA PHE A 20 -22.26 13.11 -10.47
C PHE A 20 -22.63 11.68 -10.85
N THR A 21 -21.75 11.04 -11.59
CA THR A 21 -21.91 9.65 -12.02
C THR A 21 -21.27 8.68 -11.06
N TYR A 22 -21.17 9.04 -9.77
CA TYR A 22 -20.36 8.32 -8.81
C TYR A 22 -20.97 7.03 -8.29
N PHE A 23 -22.28 6.93 -8.27
CA PHE A 23 -22.95 5.79 -7.66
C PHE A 23 -23.98 5.11 -8.56
N VAL A 24 -24.29 5.65 -9.72
CA VAL A 24 -25.27 5.07 -10.64
C VAL A 24 -24.85 5.31 -12.07
N LYS A 25 -24.97 4.30 -12.93
CA LYS A 25 -24.80 4.48 -14.37
C LYS A 25 -25.78 5.55 -14.86
N PRO A 26 -25.32 6.69 -15.36
CA PRO A 26 -26.24 7.76 -15.74
C PRO A 26 -26.97 7.39 -17.01
N THR A 27 -28.28 7.38 -16.91
CA THR A 27 -29.15 7.54 -18.08
C THR A 27 -29.51 9.01 -18.13
N TYR A 28 -28.83 9.79 -18.96
CA TYR A 28 -28.96 11.26 -19.01
C TYR A 28 -30.27 11.75 -19.57
N TYR A 29 -31.08 10.87 -20.12
CA TYR A 29 -32.34 11.21 -20.74
C TYR A 29 -33.46 10.75 -19.84
N ASP A 30 -34.42 11.63 -19.55
CA ASP A 30 -35.64 11.38 -18.76
C ASP A 30 -35.42 11.11 -17.24
N MET A 31 -34.62 11.95 -16.58
CA MET A 31 -34.55 11.89 -15.12
C MET A 31 -35.79 12.55 -14.48
N SER A 32 -36.50 11.76 -13.66
CA SER A 32 -37.53 12.29 -12.78
C SER A 32 -36.93 13.22 -11.71
N ASN A 33 -37.71 14.17 -11.22
CA ASN A 33 -37.28 15.06 -10.11
C ASN A 33 -36.81 14.27 -8.88
N LEU A 34 -37.45 13.16 -8.56
CA LEU A 34 -37.04 12.27 -7.46
C LEU A 34 -35.63 11.70 -7.67
N LYS A 35 -35.29 11.33 -8.91
CA LYS A 35 -33.95 10.83 -9.25
C LYS A 35 -32.89 11.93 -9.14
N LEU A 36 -33.23 13.16 -9.57
CA LEU A 36 -32.36 14.32 -9.45
C LEU A 36 -32.11 14.67 -7.97
N GLU A 37 -33.12 14.64 -7.12
CA GLU A 37 -32.95 14.82 -5.67
C GLU A 37 -32.08 13.73 -5.04
N GLY A 38 -32.27 12.48 -5.47
CA GLY A 38 -31.42 11.38 -5.03
C GLY A 38 -29.95 11.60 -5.38
N LEU A 39 -29.67 12.06 -6.62
CA LEU A 39 -28.31 12.36 -7.08
C LEU A 39 -27.70 13.55 -6.31
N LYS A 40 -28.47 14.59 -5.98
CA LYS A 40 -27.99 15.69 -5.12
C LYS A 40 -27.53 15.19 -3.75
N LYS A 41 -28.35 14.35 -3.09
CA LYS A 41 -27.96 13.73 -1.81
C LYS A 41 -26.70 12.89 -1.90
N ILE A 42 -26.53 12.12 -2.98
CA ILE A 42 -25.33 11.34 -3.23
C ILE A 42 -24.11 12.27 -3.39
N ALA A 43 -24.25 13.37 -4.14
CA ALA A 43 -23.19 14.35 -4.31
C ALA A 43 -22.75 14.97 -2.99
N GLU A 44 -23.70 15.31 -2.12
CA GLU A 44 -23.42 15.81 -0.77
C GLU A 44 -22.67 14.79 0.08
N ILE A 45 -23.09 13.51 0.04
CA ILE A 45 -22.40 12.41 0.74
C ILE A 45 -20.97 12.26 0.24
N VAL A 46 -20.73 12.31 -1.08
CA VAL A 46 -19.39 12.22 -1.66
C VAL A 46 -18.51 13.39 -1.24
N GLN A 47 -19.01 14.61 -1.29
CA GLN A 47 -18.26 15.80 -0.86
C GLN A 47 -17.91 15.73 0.63
N TRP A 48 -18.88 15.34 1.47
CA TRP A 48 -18.65 15.13 2.89
C TRP A 48 -17.64 14.00 3.12
N GLY A 49 -17.75 12.88 2.42
CA GLY A 49 -16.84 11.73 2.52
C GLY A 49 -15.40 12.10 2.16
N ARG A 50 -15.18 12.95 1.14
CA ARG A 50 -13.84 13.44 0.79
C ARG A 50 -13.19 14.24 1.91
N LYS A 51 -13.97 15.02 2.65
CA LYS A 51 -13.51 15.78 3.83
C LYS A 51 -13.39 14.89 5.08
N ASN A 52 -14.18 13.82 5.16
CA ASN A 52 -14.28 12.94 6.33
C ASN A 52 -14.15 11.45 5.94
N PRO A 53 -13.05 11.02 5.33
CA PRO A 53 -12.96 9.69 4.73
C PRO A 53 -13.05 8.55 5.75
N ILE A 54 -12.56 8.73 6.98
CA ILE A 54 -12.71 7.76 8.06
C ILE A 54 -14.18 7.59 8.43
N LYS A 55 -14.88 8.69 8.72
CA LYS A 55 -16.31 8.65 9.07
C LYS A 55 -17.14 8.09 7.92
N PHE A 56 -16.71 8.30 6.68
CA PHE A 56 -17.31 7.65 5.52
C PHE A 56 -17.17 6.13 5.58
N CYS A 57 -15.96 5.62 5.84
CA CYS A 57 -15.73 4.19 5.99
C CYS A 57 -16.49 3.60 7.19
N GLU A 58 -16.46 4.27 8.35
CA GLU A 58 -17.17 3.83 9.55
C GLU A 58 -18.69 3.77 9.30
N ARG A 59 -19.26 4.77 8.66
CA ARG A 59 -20.72 4.87 8.47
C ARG A 59 -21.24 4.03 7.30
N PHE A 60 -20.57 4.08 6.15
CA PHE A 60 -21.04 3.46 4.92
C PHE A 60 -20.47 2.06 4.67
N MET A 61 -19.31 1.74 5.22
CA MET A 61 -18.70 0.42 5.11
C MET A 61 -18.78 -0.37 6.43
N GLY A 62 -19.15 0.28 7.55
CA GLY A 62 -19.24 -0.33 8.87
C GLY A 62 -17.91 -0.79 9.43
N ILE A 63 -16.84 -0.11 9.08
CA ILE A 63 -15.48 -0.45 9.48
C ILE A 63 -15.09 0.40 10.68
N GLU A 64 -14.72 -0.25 11.77
CA GLU A 64 -14.16 0.44 12.93
C GLU A 64 -12.64 0.45 12.85
N PHE A 65 -12.04 1.63 13.05
CA PHE A 65 -10.59 1.81 13.06
C PHE A 65 -10.10 2.12 14.45
N LEU A 66 -8.96 1.55 14.82
CA LEU A 66 -8.20 1.96 15.99
C LEU A 66 -7.64 3.38 15.82
N ASP A 67 -7.37 4.07 16.92
CA ASP A 67 -7.00 5.48 16.87
C ASP A 67 -5.73 5.74 16.04
N TYR A 68 -4.70 4.89 16.15
CA TYR A 68 -3.51 5.00 15.30
C TYR A 68 -3.83 4.74 13.81
N GLN A 69 -4.77 3.84 13.52
CA GLN A 69 -5.21 3.57 12.14
C GLN A 69 -5.96 4.78 11.56
N LYS A 70 -6.79 5.45 12.37
CA LYS A 70 -7.46 6.70 11.97
C LYS A 70 -6.42 7.77 11.62
N TYR A 71 -5.39 7.92 12.45
CA TYR A 71 -4.32 8.87 12.22
C TYR A 71 -3.58 8.58 10.91
N VAL A 72 -3.09 7.35 10.73
CA VAL A 72 -2.40 6.92 9.51
C VAL A 72 -3.27 7.14 8.26
N PHE A 73 -4.55 6.78 8.34
CA PHE A 73 -5.49 6.94 7.23
C PHE A 73 -5.67 8.41 6.84
N MET A 74 -5.94 9.28 7.82
CA MET A 74 -6.21 10.69 7.57
C MET A 74 -5.00 11.42 6.97
N GLU A 75 -3.84 11.26 7.58
CA GLU A 75 -2.61 11.88 7.09
C GLU A 75 -2.22 11.36 5.70
N SER A 76 -2.52 10.07 5.40
CA SER A 76 -2.27 9.50 4.08
C SER A 76 -3.30 9.92 3.04
N TRP A 77 -4.46 10.49 3.43
CA TRP A 77 -5.59 10.71 2.52
C TRP A 77 -5.25 11.60 1.32
N ILE A 78 -4.48 12.66 1.56
CA ILE A 78 -4.11 13.66 0.55
C ILE A 78 -2.59 13.79 0.34
N THR A 79 -1.78 13.04 1.09
CA THR A 79 -0.31 13.12 1.04
C THR A 79 0.23 12.33 -0.14
N PRO A 80 1.03 12.93 -1.05
CA PRO A 80 1.54 12.26 -2.25
C PRO A 80 2.46 11.08 -1.97
N TYR A 81 3.36 11.22 -0.99
CA TYR A 81 4.44 10.28 -0.71
C TYR A 81 4.32 9.74 0.71
N VAL A 82 3.96 8.46 0.83
CA VAL A 82 3.59 7.88 2.11
C VAL A 82 4.34 6.59 2.37
N VAL A 83 4.87 6.44 3.58
CA VAL A 83 5.44 5.19 4.10
C VAL A 83 4.66 4.75 5.34
N TRP A 84 4.16 3.51 5.30
CA TRP A 84 3.59 2.78 6.42
C TRP A 84 4.57 1.69 6.86
N CYS A 85 5.55 2.03 7.70
CA CYS A 85 6.37 1.04 8.39
C CYS A 85 5.57 0.54 9.60
N MET A 86 4.91 -0.57 9.43
CA MET A 86 3.93 -1.07 10.41
C MET A 86 4.23 -2.53 10.74
N SER A 87 4.31 -2.83 12.02
CA SER A 87 4.60 -4.16 12.52
C SER A 87 3.56 -5.21 12.11
N ARG A 88 3.89 -6.47 12.30
CA ARG A 88 2.93 -7.55 12.12
C ARG A 88 1.74 -7.38 13.06
N ASN A 89 0.55 -7.76 12.62
CA ASN A 89 -0.74 -7.58 13.30
C ASN A 89 -1.20 -6.13 13.51
N SER A 90 -0.48 -5.13 13.01
CA SER A 90 -0.94 -3.73 13.03
C SER A 90 -2.14 -3.45 12.13
N GLY A 91 -2.51 -4.41 11.28
CA GLY A 91 -3.67 -4.29 10.38
C GLY A 91 -3.39 -3.54 9.08
N LYS A 92 -2.17 -3.58 8.54
CA LYS A 92 -1.82 -2.95 7.24
C LYS A 92 -2.84 -3.23 6.14
N THR A 93 -3.11 -4.50 5.87
CA THR A 93 -4.07 -4.92 4.83
C THR A 93 -5.51 -4.54 5.19
N THR A 94 -5.85 -4.56 6.49
CA THR A 94 -7.18 -4.14 6.98
C THR A 94 -7.39 -2.64 6.84
N LEU A 95 -6.33 -1.84 6.93
CA LEU A 95 -6.35 -0.40 6.72
C LEU A 95 -6.28 -0.04 5.22
N GLY A 96 -5.41 -0.71 4.48
CA GLY A 96 -5.21 -0.46 3.05
C GLY A 96 -6.44 -0.78 2.19
N SER A 97 -7.16 -1.86 2.53
CA SER A 97 -8.35 -2.24 1.77
C SER A 97 -9.45 -1.17 1.80
N PRO A 98 -9.93 -0.68 2.96
CA PRO A 98 -10.91 0.42 3.00
C PRO A 98 -10.35 1.73 2.43
N PHE A 99 -9.05 2.00 2.59
CA PHE A 99 -8.41 3.17 1.99
C PHE A 99 -8.56 3.17 0.46
N LEU A 100 -8.27 2.04 -0.20
CA LEU A 100 -8.44 1.88 -1.64
C LEU A 100 -9.92 1.93 -2.05
N MET A 101 -10.81 1.28 -1.29
CA MET A 101 -12.25 1.32 -1.54
C MET A 101 -12.81 2.75 -1.45
N ALA A 102 -12.43 3.49 -0.42
CA ALA A 102 -12.85 4.88 -0.24
C ALA A 102 -12.33 5.79 -1.35
N LYS A 103 -11.06 5.63 -1.77
CA LYS A 103 -10.49 6.36 -2.89
C LYS A 103 -11.29 6.15 -4.17
N THR A 104 -11.62 4.91 -4.51
CA THR A 104 -12.36 4.60 -5.74
C THR A 104 -13.82 5.02 -5.69
N LEU A 105 -14.47 5.02 -4.52
CA LEU A 105 -15.83 5.49 -4.35
C LEU A 105 -15.94 7.01 -4.40
N LEU A 106 -15.00 7.70 -3.74
CA LEU A 106 -15.09 9.15 -3.51
C LEU A 106 -14.43 9.99 -4.61
N ILE A 107 -13.55 9.40 -5.41
CA ILE A 107 -12.81 10.07 -6.47
C ILE A 107 -13.11 9.39 -7.80
N PRO A 108 -13.74 10.08 -8.77
CA PRO A 108 -14.06 9.47 -10.07
C PRO A 108 -12.82 9.24 -10.89
N TYR A 109 -12.92 8.28 -11.81
CA TYR A 109 -11.82 7.91 -12.72
C TYR A 109 -10.50 7.64 -11.98
N PHE A 110 -10.61 7.19 -10.72
CA PHE A 110 -9.46 6.86 -9.92
C PHE A 110 -8.92 5.50 -10.34
N GLU A 111 -7.74 5.47 -10.92
CA GLU A 111 -7.03 4.25 -11.26
C GLU A 111 -5.89 4.01 -10.30
N GLY A 112 -5.89 2.83 -9.65
CA GLY A 112 -4.86 2.45 -8.70
C GLY A 112 -4.35 1.04 -8.94
N TYR A 113 -3.11 0.80 -8.53
CA TYR A 113 -2.47 -0.51 -8.58
C TYR A 113 -2.03 -0.96 -7.19
N ILE A 114 -2.28 -2.24 -6.91
CA ILE A 114 -1.69 -2.97 -5.78
C ILE A 114 -0.50 -3.73 -6.32
N LEU A 115 0.68 -3.43 -5.78
CA LEU A 115 1.95 -4.01 -6.16
C LEU A 115 2.56 -4.72 -4.95
N SER A 116 3.19 -5.86 -5.15
CA SER A 116 3.95 -6.52 -4.08
C SER A 116 5.01 -7.47 -4.68
N GLY A 117 5.92 -7.96 -3.85
CA GLY A 117 7.01 -8.82 -4.28
C GLY A 117 6.55 -10.12 -4.95
N THR A 118 5.35 -10.60 -4.61
CA THR A 118 4.73 -11.78 -5.24
C THR A 118 3.28 -11.51 -5.62
N GLY A 119 2.81 -12.16 -6.70
CA GLY A 119 1.41 -12.06 -7.13
C GLY A 119 0.42 -12.52 -6.05
N ALA A 120 0.79 -13.50 -5.24
CA ALA A 120 -0.05 -14.01 -4.15
C ALA A 120 -0.31 -12.95 -3.06
N GLN A 121 0.69 -12.12 -2.74
CA GLN A 121 0.57 -11.04 -1.75
C GLN A 121 -0.37 -9.93 -2.24
N SER A 122 -0.20 -9.46 -3.49
CA SER A 122 -1.08 -8.43 -4.07
C SER A 122 -2.54 -8.90 -4.16
N ILE A 123 -2.76 -10.18 -4.47
CA ILE A 123 -4.08 -10.81 -4.47
C ILE A 123 -4.67 -10.85 -3.05
N GLY A 124 -3.84 -10.98 -2.00
CA GLY A 124 -4.29 -10.99 -0.60
C GLY A 124 -5.10 -9.75 -0.22
N MET A 125 -4.63 -8.57 -0.59
CA MET A 125 -5.37 -7.32 -0.35
C MET A 125 -6.66 -7.26 -1.19
N MET A 126 -6.63 -7.71 -2.44
CA MET A 126 -7.83 -7.74 -3.28
C MET A 126 -8.88 -8.71 -2.73
N LYS A 127 -8.48 -9.89 -2.22
CA LYS A 127 -9.37 -10.82 -1.51
C LYS A 127 -10.01 -10.17 -0.29
N LYS A 128 -9.26 -9.34 0.44
CA LYS A 128 -9.81 -8.63 1.60
C LYS A 128 -10.87 -7.61 1.17
N ILE A 129 -10.64 -6.85 0.09
CA ILE A 129 -11.63 -5.94 -0.50
C ILE A 129 -12.89 -6.71 -0.91
N GLU A 130 -12.72 -7.83 -1.58
CA GLU A 130 -13.85 -8.68 -2.00
C GLU A 130 -14.63 -9.23 -0.81
N ALA A 131 -13.95 -9.71 0.23
CA ALA A 131 -14.57 -10.21 1.46
C ALA A 131 -15.34 -9.11 2.22
N ILE A 132 -14.80 -7.90 2.29
CA ILE A 132 -15.51 -6.73 2.84
C ILE A 132 -16.78 -6.47 2.01
N THR A 133 -16.65 -6.44 0.70
CA THR A 133 -17.77 -6.18 -0.22
C THR A 133 -18.88 -7.22 -0.09
N LYS A 134 -18.54 -8.47 0.11
CA LYS A 134 -19.49 -9.59 0.28
C LYS A 134 -20.04 -9.72 1.70
N LYS A 135 -19.64 -8.86 2.63
CA LYS A 135 -19.99 -8.95 4.05
C LYS A 135 -19.57 -10.27 4.72
N GLU A 136 -18.51 -10.90 4.21
CA GLU A 136 -17.96 -12.13 4.78
C GLU A 136 -17.19 -11.89 6.09
N ILE A 137 -16.96 -10.63 6.44
CA ILE A 137 -16.27 -10.23 7.66
C ILE A 137 -17.33 -9.74 8.65
N ALA A 138 -17.54 -10.48 9.72
CA ALA A 138 -18.62 -10.27 10.70
C ALA A 138 -18.61 -8.88 11.38
N SER A 139 -17.47 -8.22 11.44
CA SER A 139 -17.33 -6.88 12.02
C SER A 139 -17.79 -5.74 11.12
N PHE A 140 -18.16 -6.02 9.86
CA PHE A 140 -18.57 -5.00 8.91
C PHE A 140 -20.09 -5.03 8.74
N THR A 141 -20.79 -4.25 9.56
CA THR A 141 -22.27 -4.19 9.60
C THR A 141 -22.84 -3.04 8.79
N GLY A 142 -22.01 -2.24 8.13
CA GLY A 142 -22.43 -1.04 7.44
C GLY A 142 -23.08 -1.24 6.07
N LEU A 143 -23.26 -0.13 5.38
CA LEU A 143 -23.91 -0.06 4.05
C LEU A 143 -22.96 -0.53 2.92
N THR A 144 -22.30 -1.66 3.10
CA THR A 144 -21.41 -2.24 2.08
C THR A 144 -22.09 -2.51 0.75
N ASP A 145 -23.42 -2.55 0.73
CA ASP A 145 -24.20 -2.64 -0.51
C ASP A 145 -23.90 -1.48 -1.47
N VAL A 146 -23.50 -0.31 -0.93
CA VAL A 146 -23.11 0.83 -1.76
C VAL A 146 -21.94 0.43 -2.68
N PHE A 147 -20.88 -0.18 -2.16
CA PHE A 147 -19.75 -0.62 -2.97
C PHE A 147 -20.15 -1.72 -3.94
N MET A 148 -20.92 -2.72 -3.49
CA MET A 148 -21.42 -3.82 -4.31
C MET A 148 -22.28 -3.32 -5.47
N ASN A 149 -23.08 -2.27 -5.25
CA ASN A 149 -23.97 -1.70 -6.28
C ASN A 149 -23.20 -0.86 -7.31
N GLU A 150 -22.05 -0.32 -6.93
CA GLU A 150 -21.17 0.46 -7.83
C GLU A 150 -20.27 -0.41 -8.70
N LEU A 151 -20.11 -1.70 -8.39
CA LEU A 151 -19.30 -2.62 -9.17
C LEU A 151 -19.89 -2.86 -10.56
N VAL A 152 -19.05 -2.74 -11.58
CA VAL A 152 -19.41 -3.12 -12.96
C VAL A 152 -19.44 -4.64 -13.06
N LYS A 153 -20.63 -5.18 -13.19
CA LYS A 153 -20.88 -6.62 -13.32
C LYS A 153 -21.01 -7.02 -14.80
N SER A 154 -20.56 -8.22 -15.12
CA SER A 154 -20.70 -8.83 -16.44
C SER A 154 -21.07 -10.29 -16.31
N GLN A 155 -21.45 -10.95 -17.41
CA GLN A 155 -21.73 -12.39 -17.42
C GLN A 155 -20.54 -13.23 -16.92
N ALA A 156 -19.32 -12.83 -17.29
CA ALA A 156 -18.09 -13.50 -16.83
C ALA A 156 -17.72 -13.20 -15.37
N ASN A 157 -18.14 -12.02 -14.85
CA ASN A 157 -17.81 -11.54 -13.50
C ASN A 157 -19.06 -11.03 -12.80
N SER A 158 -19.93 -11.95 -12.40
CA SER A 158 -21.23 -11.64 -11.79
C SER A 158 -21.13 -10.90 -10.45
N ASN A 159 -20.02 -11.07 -9.72
CA ASN A 159 -19.73 -10.39 -8.47
C ASN A 159 -18.99 -9.05 -8.65
N GLY A 160 -18.63 -8.68 -9.91
CA GLY A 160 -17.90 -7.45 -10.22
C GLY A 160 -16.39 -7.52 -10.07
N PHE A 161 -15.84 -8.67 -9.62
CA PHE A 161 -14.40 -8.90 -9.50
C PHE A 161 -13.91 -9.81 -10.62
N SER A 162 -12.84 -9.42 -11.30
CA SER A 162 -12.16 -10.24 -12.29
C SER A 162 -10.98 -10.96 -11.63
N HIS A 163 -10.98 -12.29 -11.67
CA HIS A 163 -9.97 -13.16 -11.08
C HIS A 163 -8.99 -13.70 -12.13
N ASN A 164 -8.54 -12.86 -13.04
CA ASN A 164 -7.55 -13.27 -14.02
C ASN A 164 -6.24 -13.66 -13.30
N PRO A 165 -5.60 -14.81 -13.60
CA PRO A 165 -4.35 -15.22 -12.98
C PRO A 165 -3.23 -14.17 -13.03
N ASN A 166 -3.24 -13.34 -14.05
CA ASN A 166 -2.24 -12.28 -14.23
C ASN A 166 -2.58 -10.96 -13.53
N SER A 167 -3.86 -10.70 -13.22
CA SER A 167 -4.28 -9.45 -12.59
C SER A 167 -5.71 -9.57 -12.08
N TRP A 168 -5.89 -9.44 -10.78
CA TRP A 168 -7.22 -9.26 -10.21
C TRP A 168 -7.62 -7.79 -10.34
N THR A 169 -8.88 -7.55 -10.71
CA THR A 169 -9.35 -6.18 -10.97
C THR A 169 -10.81 -6.05 -10.57
N TYR A 170 -11.16 -4.90 -10.00
CA TYR A 170 -12.53 -4.44 -9.98
C TYR A 170 -12.66 -3.08 -10.65
N LYS A 171 -13.84 -2.79 -11.18
CA LYS A 171 -14.18 -1.50 -11.79
C LYS A 171 -15.50 -1.01 -11.23
N LEU A 172 -15.59 0.31 -11.04
CA LEU A 172 -16.82 0.97 -10.63
C LEU A 172 -17.46 1.71 -11.81
N TYR A 173 -18.77 1.93 -11.73
CA TYR A 173 -19.49 2.73 -12.73
C TYR A 173 -18.97 4.17 -12.82
N SER A 174 -18.34 4.69 -11.77
CA SER A 174 -17.63 5.99 -11.77
C SER A 174 -16.41 6.03 -12.70
N GLY A 175 -16.05 4.92 -13.34
CA GLY A 175 -14.82 4.80 -14.13
C GLY A 175 -13.58 4.47 -13.29
N SER A 176 -13.73 4.41 -11.96
CA SER A 176 -12.62 4.07 -11.05
C SER A 176 -12.31 2.57 -11.08
N SER A 177 -11.04 2.22 -10.86
CA SER A 177 -10.60 0.82 -10.82
C SER A 177 -9.39 0.61 -9.93
N ILE A 178 -9.29 -0.59 -9.37
CA ILE A 178 -8.06 -1.10 -8.76
C ILE A 178 -7.69 -2.41 -9.44
N SER A 179 -6.41 -2.57 -9.72
CA SER A 179 -5.86 -3.78 -10.30
C SER A 179 -4.62 -4.24 -9.54
N THR A 180 -4.40 -5.55 -9.45
CA THR A 180 -3.13 -6.08 -8.97
C THR A 180 -2.13 -6.11 -10.12
N VAL A 181 -0.86 -5.88 -9.82
CA VAL A 181 0.25 -6.07 -10.77
C VAL A 181 1.01 -7.32 -10.36
N ASN A 182 1.15 -8.24 -11.30
CA ASN A 182 1.92 -9.46 -11.09
C ASN A 182 3.42 -9.15 -11.06
N SER A 183 4.20 -10.03 -10.43
CA SER A 183 5.67 -9.95 -10.37
C SER A 183 6.35 -9.92 -11.75
N ASN A 184 5.66 -10.39 -12.80
CA ASN A 184 6.10 -10.17 -14.18
C ASN A 184 5.72 -8.77 -14.67
N TYR A 185 6.44 -7.78 -14.18
CA TYR A 185 6.19 -6.35 -14.44
C TYR A 185 6.59 -5.87 -15.84
N THR A 186 7.31 -6.68 -16.62
CA THR A 186 7.79 -6.29 -17.96
C THR A 186 6.64 -5.96 -18.92
N GLY A 187 5.51 -6.65 -18.83
CA GLY A 187 4.28 -6.35 -19.57
C GLY A 187 3.46 -5.18 -19.01
N SER A 188 3.88 -4.56 -17.92
CA SER A 188 3.15 -3.47 -17.27
C SER A 188 3.63 -2.08 -17.67
N ARG A 189 4.71 -1.97 -18.46
CA ARG A 189 5.22 -0.69 -18.95
C ARG A 189 4.16 0.06 -19.74
N GLY A 190 4.04 1.37 -19.50
CA GLY A 190 3.04 2.23 -20.15
C GLY A 190 1.70 2.34 -19.42
N LYS A 191 1.50 1.62 -18.31
CA LYS A 191 0.35 1.83 -17.43
C LYS A 191 0.46 3.20 -16.74
N ARG A 192 -0.70 3.75 -16.41
CA ARG A 192 -0.83 5.01 -15.68
C ARG A 192 -1.73 4.79 -14.47
N SER A 193 -1.45 5.48 -13.39
CA SER A 193 -2.26 5.40 -12.17
C SER A 193 -2.26 6.71 -11.40
N ARG A 194 -3.27 6.87 -10.56
CA ARG A 194 -3.31 7.91 -9.53
C ARG A 194 -2.74 7.42 -8.20
N LEU A 195 -2.65 6.10 -8.02
CA LEU A 195 -2.09 5.50 -6.81
C LEU A 195 -1.34 4.21 -7.14
N ASN A 196 -0.10 4.14 -6.70
CA ASN A 196 0.64 2.90 -6.52
C ASN A 196 0.68 2.55 -5.04
N PHE A 197 0.04 1.44 -4.67
CA PHE A 197 0.07 0.90 -3.32
C PHE A 197 0.96 -0.33 -3.29
N TYR A 198 2.15 -0.21 -2.71
CA TYR A 198 3.10 -1.30 -2.54
C TYR A 198 2.82 -2.02 -1.22
N ASP A 199 2.21 -3.18 -1.29
CA ASP A 199 1.97 -4.05 -0.13
C ASP A 199 3.15 -4.97 0.09
N GLU A 200 3.59 -5.13 1.33
CA GLU A 200 4.83 -5.80 1.72
C GLU A 200 6.05 -5.28 0.93
N ALA A 201 6.19 -3.95 0.93
CA ALA A 201 7.15 -3.20 0.13
C ALA A 201 8.61 -3.64 0.33
N SER A 202 8.99 -4.12 1.52
CA SER A 202 10.35 -4.62 1.80
C SER A 202 10.73 -5.86 0.98
N TYR A 203 9.75 -6.58 0.44
CA TYR A 203 9.98 -7.76 -0.40
C TYR A 203 9.91 -7.47 -1.90
N VAL A 204 9.67 -6.23 -2.30
CA VAL A 204 9.58 -5.81 -3.70
C VAL A 204 11.00 -5.56 -4.23
N LEU A 205 11.33 -6.15 -5.37
CA LEU A 205 12.63 -5.98 -6.00
C LEU A 205 12.81 -4.57 -6.59
N GLU A 206 14.04 -4.06 -6.58
CA GLU A 206 14.37 -2.72 -7.07
C GLU A 206 13.96 -2.51 -8.54
N ASP A 207 14.12 -3.52 -9.39
CA ASP A 207 13.70 -3.50 -10.79
C ASP A 207 12.19 -3.28 -10.97
N MET A 208 11.38 -3.84 -10.07
CA MET A 208 9.94 -3.64 -10.08
C MET A 208 9.58 -2.20 -9.72
N TYR A 209 10.28 -1.61 -8.75
CA TYR A 209 10.11 -0.19 -8.43
C TYR A 209 10.48 0.69 -9.63
N ALA A 210 11.63 0.46 -10.26
CA ALA A 210 12.06 1.20 -11.44
C ALA A 210 11.04 1.13 -12.60
N ALA A 211 10.39 0.00 -12.77
CA ALA A 211 9.38 -0.20 -13.82
C ALA A 211 8.02 0.44 -13.51
N THR A 212 7.63 0.53 -12.22
CA THR A 212 6.25 0.86 -11.82
C THR A 212 6.10 2.25 -11.20
N LEU A 213 7.13 2.82 -10.60
CA LEU A 213 7.08 4.22 -10.11
C LEU A 213 6.65 5.24 -11.17
N PRO A 214 7.07 5.11 -12.46
CA PRO A 214 6.61 6.03 -13.50
C PRO A 214 5.10 6.02 -13.76
N PHE A 215 4.31 5.05 -13.28
CA PHE A 215 2.87 5.02 -13.51
C PHE A 215 2.16 6.25 -12.94
N VAL A 216 2.64 6.78 -11.82
CA VAL A 216 2.04 7.93 -11.11
C VAL A 216 2.63 9.29 -11.50
N THR A 217 3.53 9.35 -12.47
CA THR A 217 4.22 10.60 -12.84
C THR A 217 3.38 11.54 -13.69
N GLN A 218 2.36 11.02 -14.39
CA GLN A 218 1.49 11.83 -15.24
C GLN A 218 0.19 12.16 -14.53
N ASN A 219 -0.24 13.42 -14.65
CA ASN A 219 -1.56 13.81 -14.23
C ASN A 219 -2.59 13.12 -15.13
N SER A 220 -3.44 12.26 -14.54
CA SER A 220 -4.48 11.52 -15.26
C SER A 220 -5.55 12.43 -15.89
N ASP A 221 -5.64 13.69 -15.43
CA ASP A 221 -6.61 14.66 -15.94
C ASP A 221 -6.36 15.03 -17.41
N PHE A 222 -5.16 14.77 -17.93
CA PHE A 222 -4.83 14.95 -19.34
C PHE A 222 -5.66 14.02 -20.27
N ALA A 223 -6.12 12.87 -19.78
CA ALA A 223 -6.90 11.91 -20.56
C ALA A 223 -8.36 12.36 -20.82
N LEU A 224 -8.85 13.35 -20.10
CA LEU A 224 -10.24 13.85 -20.20
C LEU A 224 -10.46 14.86 -21.34
N GLY A 225 -9.45 15.11 -22.16
CA GLY A 225 -9.61 15.79 -23.46
C GLY A 225 -10.06 17.24 -23.40
N GLY A 226 -9.61 18.02 -22.48
CA GLY A 226 -9.51 19.49 -22.56
C GLY A 226 -10.79 20.33 -22.72
N LYS A 227 -11.98 19.75 -22.66
CA LYS A 227 -13.27 20.48 -22.80
C LYS A 227 -14.16 20.45 -21.57
N ILE A 228 -13.68 19.94 -20.45
CA ILE A 228 -14.42 19.92 -19.19
C ILE A 228 -14.06 21.18 -18.42
N ASP A 229 -15.08 21.93 -18.01
CA ASP A 229 -14.90 23.08 -17.14
C ASP A 229 -14.15 22.66 -15.87
N PRO A 230 -12.97 23.26 -15.57
CA PRO A 230 -12.19 22.91 -14.39
C PRO A 230 -12.97 23.06 -13.07
N SER A 231 -13.97 23.94 -13.01
CA SER A 231 -14.83 24.13 -11.83
C SER A 231 -15.71 22.91 -11.53
N LEU A 232 -15.95 22.08 -12.55
CA LEU A 232 -16.77 20.88 -12.48
C LEU A 232 -15.97 19.62 -12.10
N LEU A 233 -14.64 19.73 -12.08
CA LEU A 233 -13.78 18.63 -11.68
C LEU A 233 -13.79 18.49 -10.15
N PRO A 234 -13.69 17.27 -9.63
CA PRO A 234 -13.49 17.09 -8.20
C PRO A 234 -12.21 17.80 -7.76
N PRO A 235 -12.10 18.16 -6.46
CA PRO A 235 -10.88 18.73 -5.91
C PRO A 235 -9.67 17.92 -6.35
N ASN A 236 -8.62 18.62 -6.75
CA ASN A 236 -7.41 17.98 -7.28
C ASN A 236 -6.75 17.13 -6.19
N PHE A 237 -6.95 15.80 -6.25
CA PHE A 237 -6.24 14.87 -5.42
C PHE A 237 -4.90 14.55 -6.07
N PRO A 238 -3.79 14.67 -5.32
CA PRO A 238 -2.48 14.36 -5.86
C PRO A 238 -2.38 12.88 -6.25
N ASN A 239 -1.54 12.60 -7.22
CA ASN A 239 -1.08 11.23 -7.44
C ASN A 239 -0.28 10.77 -6.22
N GLN A 240 -0.41 9.50 -5.87
CA GLN A 240 0.13 8.99 -4.62
C GLN A 240 0.98 7.74 -4.81
N ILE A 241 2.01 7.64 -3.99
CA ILE A 241 2.80 6.43 -3.77
C ILE A 241 2.70 6.08 -2.30
N VAL A 242 2.23 4.88 -2.01
CA VAL A 242 2.14 4.35 -0.65
C VAL A 242 2.99 3.09 -0.55
N PHE A 243 3.98 3.08 0.31
CA PHE A 243 4.76 1.91 0.67
C PHE A 243 4.28 1.39 2.02
N ALA A 244 3.76 0.18 2.06
CA ALA A 244 3.27 -0.46 3.28
C ALA A 244 4.03 -1.76 3.52
N SER A 245 4.76 -1.86 4.64
CA SER A 245 5.51 -3.05 5.01
C SER A 245 5.86 -3.05 6.51
N SER A 246 6.26 -4.19 7.05
CA SER A 246 7.15 -4.25 8.20
C SER A 246 8.59 -3.94 7.77
N ALA A 247 9.49 -3.71 8.71
CA ALA A 247 10.89 -3.46 8.40
C ALA A 247 11.51 -4.67 7.67
N GLY A 248 12.42 -4.37 6.76
CA GLY A 248 13.21 -5.33 6.03
C GLY A 248 14.71 -5.20 6.32
N SER A 249 15.54 -5.28 5.26
CA SER A 249 16.96 -5.00 5.32
C SER A 249 17.26 -3.52 5.05
N VAL A 250 18.39 -3.02 5.56
CA VAL A 250 18.90 -1.67 5.23
C VAL A 250 19.31 -1.55 3.76
N ASP A 251 19.48 -2.66 3.07
CA ASP A 251 19.82 -2.69 1.65
C ASP A 251 18.57 -2.63 0.75
N ASP A 252 17.36 -2.79 1.31
CA ASP A 252 16.11 -2.75 0.56
C ASP A 252 15.79 -1.34 0.07
N TYR A 253 15.14 -1.26 -1.10
CA TYR A 253 14.60 0.00 -1.61
C TYR A 253 13.60 0.65 -0.63
N PHE A 254 12.81 -0.17 0.07
CA PHE A 254 11.88 0.29 1.08
C PHE A 254 12.57 1.07 2.21
N TYR A 255 13.75 0.63 2.69
CA TYR A 255 14.51 1.35 3.70
C TYR A 255 15.02 2.70 3.20
N LYS A 256 15.44 2.78 1.92
CA LYS A 256 15.85 4.04 1.29
C LYS A 256 14.69 5.04 1.34
N MET A 257 13.48 4.60 0.96
CA MET A 257 12.27 5.43 0.97
C MET A 257 11.82 5.78 2.38
N TYR A 258 11.88 4.83 3.32
CA TYR A 258 11.60 5.09 4.74
C TYR A 258 12.45 6.25 5.28
N LYS A 259 13.77 6.21 5.06
CA LYS A 259 14.66 7.29 5.51
C LYS A 259 14.38 8.62 4.82
N GLU A 260 14.22 8.60 3.52
CA GLU A 260 13.95 9.79 2.71
C GLU A 260 12.65 10.47 3.14
N TYR A 261 11.55 9.70 3.23
CA TYR A 261 10.25 10.24 3.58
C TYR A 261 10.20 10.70 5.04
N ALA A 262 10.88 9.99 5.95
CA ALA A 262 11.01 10.42 7.33
C ALA A 262 11.75 11.77 7.43
N LEU A 263 12.88 11.95 6.73
CA LEU A 263 13.62 13.19 6.73
C LEU A 263 12.80 14.37 6.18
N HIS A 264 12.10 14.18 5.05
CA HIS A 264 11.25 15.20 4.48
C HIS A 264 10.06 15.55 5.41
N SER A 265 9.42 14.55 5.98
CA SER A 265 8.34 14.74 6.95
C SER A 265 8.81 15.50 8.19
N MET A 266 9.97 15.13 8.75
CA MET A 266 10.58 15.83 9.89
C MET A 266 11.01 17.25 9.55
N ALA A 267 11.40 17.52 8.31
CA ALA A 267 11.69 18.86 7.80
C ALA A 267 10.42 19.71 7.57
N GLY A 268 9.24 19.16 7.78
CA GLY A 268 7.95 19.85 7.62
C GLY A 268 7.41 19.88 6.18
N ASP A 269 7.95 19.08 5.27
CA ASP A 269 7.42 18.96 3.92
C ASP A 269 6.12 18.14 3.93
N LYS A 270 4.99 18.83 3.78
CA LYS A 270 3.64 18.24 3.83
C LYS A 270 3.33 17.26 2.68
N ARG A 271 4.22 17.15 1.70
CA ARG A 271 4.08 16.15 0.63
C ARG A 271 4.48 14.74 1.08
N TYR A 272 5.14 14.62 2.22
CA TYR A 272 5.69 13.37 2.73
C TYR A 272 5.07 13.02 4.09
N ALA A 273 4.74 11.76 4.27
CA ALA A 273 4.36 11.20 5.56
C ALA A 273 5.05 9.85 5.77
N CYS A 274 5.63 9.67 6.95
CA CYS A 274 6.28 8.42 7.34
C CYS A 274 5.74 8.01 8.71
N PHE A 275 5.15 6.83 8.77
CA PHE A 275 4.59 6.26 10.01
C PHE A 275 5.41 5.05 10.40
N ASP A 276 5.80 5.01 11.65
CA ASP A 276 6.47 3.88 12.27
C ASP A 276 5.60 3.36 13.43
N ILE A 277 4.89 2.25 13.16
CA ILE A 277 3.93 1.65 14.08
C ILE A 277 4.47 0.30 14.51
N ASP A 278 5.16 0.27 15.63
CA ASP A 278 5.76 -0.93 16.19
C ASP A 278 4.79 -1.78 17.02
N CYS A 279 5.27 -2.88 17.56
CA CYS A 279 4.47 -3.77 18.38
C CYS A 279 3.99 -3.13 19.69
N ASP A 280 4.72 -2.18 20.27
CA ASP A 280 4.36 -1.57 21.55
C ASP A 280 3.08 -0.73 21.37
N LEU A 281 3.00 0.01 20.26
CA LEU A 281 1.80 0.77 19.91
C LEU A 281 0.62 -0.14 19.58
N VAL A 282 0.85 -1.28 18.91
CA VAL A 282 -0.20 -2.25 18.56
C VAL A 282 -0.74 -2.96 19.83
N MET A 283 0.12 -3.33 20.78
CA MET A 283 -0.31 -3.94 22.04
C MET A 283 -1.13 -2.99 22.92
N ASN A 284 -0.80 -1.70 22.87
CA ASN A 284 -1.47 -0.64 23.63
C ASN A 284 -2.47 0.15 22.79
N ALA A 285 -3.00 -0.47 21.73
CA ALA A 285 -3.92 0.19 20.82
C ALA A 285 -5.15 0.73 21.54
N THR A 286 -5.60 1.92 21.13
CA THR A 286 -6.80 2.57 21.64
C THR A 286 -7.89 2.64 20.60
N TYR A 287 -9.12 2.66 21.07
CA TYR A 287 -10.31 2.92 20.28
C TYR A 287 -11.12 4.02 20.95
N ASN A 288 -11.27 5.16 20.26
CA ASN A 288 -11.91 6.35 20.80
C ASN A 288 -11.33 6.80 22.17
N GLY A 289 -10.00 6.77 22.28
CA GLY A 289 -9.26 7.18 23.48
C GLY A 289 -9.27 6.18 24.64
N LYS A 290 -9.87 5.00 24.46
CA LYS A 290 -9.88 3.93 25.46
C LYS A 290 -9.05 2.74 24.97
N VAL A 291 -8.36 2.07 25.88
CA VAL A 291 -7.60 0.86 25.57
C VAL A 291 -8.51 -0.18 24.92
N TYR A 292 -8.08 -0.74 23.80
CA TYR A 292 -8.86 -1.75 23.08
C TYR A 292 -8.92 -3.04 23.91
N PRO A 293 -10.12 -3.57 24.17
CA PRO A 293 -10.28 -4.64 25.20
C PRO A 293 -9.68 -5.99 24.77
N VAL A 294 -9.51 -6.22 23.45
CA VAL A 294 -8.94 -7.45 22.93
C VAL A 294 -7.60 -7.13 22.28
N PRO A 295 -6.47 -7.46 22.91
CA PRO A 295 -5.17 -7.11 22.36
C PRO A 295 -4.95 -7.81 21.02
N LEU A 296 -4.56 -7.01 20.01
CA LEU A 296 -4.24 -7.52 18.65
C LEU A 296 -2.94 -8.31 18.65
N LEU A 297 -2.08 -8.06 19.62
CA LEU A 297 -0.79 -8.66 19.80
C LEU A 297 -0.47 -8.74 21.30
N THR A 298 0.18 -9.82 21.74
CA THR A 298 0.57 -10.02 23.12
C THR A 298 2.09 -10.13 23.26
N GLN A 299 2.63 -9.71 24.41
CA GLN A 299 4.07 -9.84 24.70
C GLN A 299 4.54 -11.29 24.61
N GLU A 300 3.74 -12.23 25.09
CA GLU A 300 4.05 -13.67 25.02
C GLU A 300 4.31 -14.15 23.59
N LYS A 301 3.48 -13.67 22.62
CA LYS A 301 3.65 -13.99 21.21
C LYS A 301 4.96 -13.44 20.67
N ILE A 302 5.30 -12.20 21.01
CA ILE A 302 6.55 -11.56 20.60
C ILE A 302 7.75 -12.33 21.16
N ASP A 303 7.72 -12.66 22.47
CA ASP A 303 8.79 -13.37 23.14
C ASP A 303 9.00 -14.78 22.56
N SER A 304 7.93 -15.46 22.17
CA SER A 304 8.00 -16.74 21.48
C SER A 304 8.71 -16.61 20.12
N GLU A 305 8.35 -15.64 19.30
CA GLU A 305 8.99 -15.40 17.99
C GLU A 305 10.45 -14.95 18.16
N MET A 306 10.74 -14.15 19.20
CA MET A 306 12.11 -13.73 19.52
C MET A 306 13.02 -14.90 19.92
N LYS A 307 12.48 -15.95 20.55
CA LYS A 307 13.24 -17.18 20.87
C LYS A 307 13.54 -18.00 19.61
N ILE A 308 12.63 -18.01 18.64
CA ILE A 308 12.77 -18.80 17.40
C ILE A 308 13.75 -18.10 16.45
N ASN A 309 13.50 -16.84 16.11
CA ASN A 309 14.33 -16.07 15.20
C ASN A 309 14.34 -14.58 15.61
N PRO A 310 15.30 -14.13 16.43
CA PRO A 310 15.35 -12.77 16.95
C PRO A 310 15.51 -11.71 15.84
N ILE A 311 16.21 -12.01 14.75
CA ILE A 311 16.40 -11.07 13.65
C ILE A 311 15.06 -10.81 12.96
N LYS A 312 14.38 -11.88 12.55
CA LYS A 312 13.06 -11.79 11.93
C LYS A 312 12.03 -11.15 12.86
N ALA A 313 12.01 -11.52 14.14
CA ALA A 313 11.08 -10.97 15.11
C ALA A 313 11.31 -9.46 15.33
N ASN A 314 12.57 -9.00 15.37
CA ASN A 314 12.87 -7.58 15.44
C ASN A 314 12.38 -6.81 14.21
N ARG A 315 12.53 -7.36 13.01
CA ARG A 315 11.99 -6.74 11.77
C ARG A 315 10.46 -6.68 11.79
N GLU A 316 9.81 -7.82 12.05
CA GLU A 316 8.37 -7.96 11.90
C GLU A 316 7.56 -7.27 13.01
N TYR A 317 8.10 -7.21 14.23
CA TYR A 317 7.36 -6.68 15.38
C TYR A 317 7.88 -5.33 15.87
N ARG A 318 9.20 -5.11 15.85
CA ARG A 318 9.81 -3.88 16.38
C ARG A 318 10.25 -2.89 15.31
N ASN A 319 9.91 -3.14 14.05
CA ASN A 319 10.30 -2.31 12.91
C ASN A 319 11.81 -2.00 12.85
N LYS A 320 12.66 -2.91 13.37
CA LYS A 320 14.11 -2.74 13.31
C LYS A 320 14.64 -3.31 12.01
N PHE A 321 15.14 -2.44 11.16
CA PHE A 321 15.78 -2.85 9.91
C PHE A 321 17.05 -3.64 10.18
N ASP A 322 17.22 -4.74 9.44
CA ASP A 322 18.38 -5.59 9.56
C ASP A 322 19.59 -5.00 8.82
N ILE A 323 20.67 -4.79 9.55
CA ILE A 323 21.92 -4.21 9.03
C ILE A 323 22.74 -5.27 8.28
N ASP A 324 22.58 -6.52 8.65
CA ASP A 324 23.41 -7.64 8.17
C ASP A 324 22.87 -8.36 6.93
N GLY A 325 21.75 -7.88 6.33
CA GLY A 325 21.28 -8.37 5.01
C GLY A 325 20.29 -9.52 5.02
N GLY A 326 19.74 -9.93 6.19
CA GLY A 326 18.63 -10.88 6.30
C GLY A 326 19.04 -12.35 6.56
N ASP A 327 18.00 -13.21 6.70
CA ASP A 327 18.13 -14.59 7.22
C ASP A 327 18.87 -15.57 6.29
N GLN A 328 19.13 -15.19 5.05
CA GLN A 328 19.77 -16.08 4.04
C GLN A 328 21.27 -15.85 3.92
N ILE A 329 21.82 -14.90 4.66
CA ILE A 329 23.24 -14.55 4.55
C ILE A 329 24.05 -15.40 5.51
N ILE A 330 24.88 -16.28 4.97
CA ILE A 330 25.77 -17.16 5.72
C ILE A 330 26.85 -16.35 6.46
N VAL A 331 27.37 -15.29 5.81
CA VAL A 331 28.40 -14.42 6.37
C VAL A 331 27.87 -13.00 6.44
N LYS A 332 27.71 -12.49 7.65
CA LYS A 332 27.16 -11.16 7.88
C LYS A 332 28.06 -10.05 7.37
N LYS A 333 27.49 -8.99 6.81
CA LYS A 333 28.24 -7.80 6.34
C LYS A 333 29.14 -7.22 7.43
N SER A 334 28.63 -7.16 8.66
CA SER A 334 29.41 -6.74 9.84
C SER A 334 30.64 -7.64 10.12
N GLN A 335 30.52 -8.94 9.88
CA GLN A 335 31.65 -9.89 9.98
C GLN A 335 32.67 -9.65 8.87
N ILE A 336 32.20 -9.42 7.62
CA ILE A 336 33.09 -9.11 6.49
C ILE A 336 33.85 -7.82 6.80
N LEU A 337 33.15 -6.75 7.14
CA LEU A 337 33.77 -5.45 7.42
C LEU A 337 34.79 -5.52 8.56
N ARG A 338 34.46 -6.22 9.66
CA ARG A 338 35.35 -6.38 10.81
C ARG A 338 36.62 -7.18 10.47
N ASN A 339 36.51 -8.13 9.54
CA ASN A 339 37.61 -9.00 9.14
C ASN A 339 38.29 -8.56 7.83
N SER A 340 37.78 -7.49 7.20
CA SER A 340 38.40 -6.94 5.99
C SER A 340 39.66 -6.14 6.37
N VAL A 341 40.81 -6.69 6.03
CA VAL A 341 42.10 -6.03 6.21
C VAL A 341 42.75 -5.89 4.84
N LEU A 342 43.08 -4.66 4.45
CA LEU A 342 43.86 -4.41 3.26
C LEU A 342 45.27 -5.00 3.46
N ARG A 343 45.59 -6.01 2.68
CA ARG A 343 46.92 -6.63 2.66
C ARG A 343 47.50 -6.54 1.26
N PRO A 344 48.82 -6.45 1.12
CA PRO A 344 49.45 -6.59 -0.18
C PRO A 344 49.07 -7.94 -0.81
N PRO A 345 48.88 -8.00 -2.14
CA PRO A 345 48.56 -9.27 -2.78
C PRO A 345 49.71 -10.28 -2.66
N GLU A 346 49.38 -11.50 -2.23
CA GLU A 346 50.33 -12.60 -2.27
C GLU A 346 50.37 -13.17 -3.71
N LEU A 347 51.47 -12.97 -4.43
CA LEU A 347 51.61 -13.41 -5.81
C LEU A 347 52.21 -14.84 -5.91
N THR A 348 52.74 -15.37 -4.81
CA THR A 348 53.32 -16.69 -4.73
C THR A 348 52.99 -17.32 -3.37
N ASN A 349 52.98 -18.65 -3.29
CA ASN A 349 52.87 -19.36 -2.02
C ASN A 349 54.16 -19.22 -1.21
N VAL A 350 54.28 -18.17 -0.41
CA VAL A 350 55.50 -17.76 0.28
C VAL A 350 55.97 -18.80 1.29
N ASP A 351 55.09 -19.56 1.90
CA ASP A 351 55.44 -20.59 2.90
C ASP A 351 55.53 -22.02 2.31
N GLY A 352 55.10 -22.23 1.06
CA GLY A 352 55.13 -23.49 0.36
C GLY A 352 54.26 -24.61 0.97
N LYS A 353 53.54 -24.30 2.07
CA LYS A 353 52.75 -25.25 2.86
C LYS A 353 51.28 -24.93 2.96
N SER A 354 50.90 -23.67 2.74
CA SER A 354 49.50 -23.26 2.79
C SER A 354 48.66 -23.84 1.66
N LEU A 355 47.50 -24.31 1.99
CA LEU A 355 46.47 -24.74 1.04
C LEU A 355 45.65 -23.56 0.59
N TYR A 356 45.47 -23.39 -0.72
CA TYR A 356 44.60 -22.36 -1.30
C TYR A 356 43.38 -23.03 -1.91
N VAL A 357 42.21 -22.46 -1.65
CA VAL A 357 40.94 -22.86 -2.25
C VAL A 357 40.51 -21.77 -3.21
N LEU A 358 40.31 -22.17 -4.47
CA LEU A 358 39.78 -21.29 -5.51
C LEU A 358 38.29 -21.56 -5.65
N ALA A 359 37.45 -20.55 -5.47
CA ALA A 359 36.04 -20.60 -5.78
C ALA A 359 35.76 -19.61 -6.93
N TRP A 360 35.15 -20.12 -7.98
CA TRP A 360 34.81 -19.34 -9.16
C TRP A 360 33.31 -19.41 -9.42
N ASP A 361 32.64 -18.29 -9.31
CA ASP A 361 31.23 -18.11 -9.68
C ASP A 361 31.16 -17.48 -11.08
N LEU A 362 30.68 -18.26 -12.03
CA LEU A 362 30.58 -17.87 -13.44
C LEU A 362 29.22 -17.25 -13.73
N ALA A 363 29.21 -15.98 -14.04
CA ALA A 363 28.00 -15.31 -14.47
C ALA A 363 27.78 -15.43 -15.99
N ALA A 364 26.56 -15.82 -16.38
CA ALA A 364 26.27 -16.09 -17.80
C ALA A 364 25.81 -14.84 -18.60
N LYS A 365 25.11 -13.85 -18.00
CA LYS A 365 24.53 -12.72 -18.77
C LYS A 365 24.35 -11.38 -18.07
N LYS A 366 24.22 -11.30 -16.76
CA LYS A 366 23.87 -10.04 -16.05
C LYS A 366 24.72 -9.73 -14.83
N ASP A 367 25.32 -10.72 -14.23
CA ASP A 367 26.15 -10.56 -13.04
C ASP A 367 27.64 -10.64 -13.39
N ASN A 368 28.49 -10.08 -12.55
CA ASN A 368 29.93 -10.18 -12.71
C ASN A 368 30.42 -11.56 -12.27
N SER A 369 31.29 -12.19 -13.04
CA SER A 369 32.00 -13.38 -12.57
C SER A 369 32.87 -13.02 -11.37
N ILE A 370 32.74 -13.78 -10.28
CA ILE A 370 33.49 -13.56 -9.05
C ILE A 370 34.47 -14.70 -8.87
N LEU A 371 35.74 -14.34 -8.71
CA LEU A 371 36.81 -15.26 -8.37
C LEU A 371 37.26 -14.97 -6.93
N SER A 372 37.13 -15.95 -6.06
CA SER A 372 37.57 -15.88 -4.67
C SER A 372 38.69 -16.87 -4.40
N VAL A 373 39.73 -16.41 -3.76
CA VAL A 373 40.87 -17.24 -3.34
C VAL A 373 40.92 -17.26 -1.81
N GLY A 374 40.74 -18.41 -1.21
CA GLY A 374 40.84 -18.64 0.22
C GLY A 374 42.18 -19.32 0.56
N LYS A 375 42.94 -18.78 1.54
CA LYS A 375 44.13 -19.42 2.12
C LYS A 375 43.71 -20.08 3.44
N LEU A 376 43.94 -21.42 3.53
CA LEU A 376 43.75 -22.11 4.78
C LEU A 376 45.00 -21.92 5.66
N ILE A 377 44.78 -21.26 6.79
CA ILE A 377 45.80 -21.04 7.79
C ILE A 377 45.57 -22.07 8.90
N HIS A 378 46.51 -23.00 9.06
CA HIS A 378 46.48 -23.88 10.23
C HIS A 378 46.91 -23.09 11.46
N SER A 379 45.98 -22.98 12.43
CA SER A 379 46.26 -22.41 13.75
C SER A 379 46.99 -23.39 14.64
#